data_0d97ca3dac9b19381479e2ee5721a832
#
_entry.id   0d97ca3dac9b19381479e2ee5721a832
#
_cell.length_a   1.000
_cell.length_b   1.000
_cell.length_c   1.000
_cell.angle_alpha   90.00
_cell.angle_beta   90.00
_cell.angle_gamma   90.00
#
_symmetry.space_group_name_H-M   'P 1'
#
loop_
_entity.id
_entity.type
_entity.pdbx_description
1 polymer ?
#
loop_
_entity_poly.entity_id
_entity_poly.type
_entity_poly.pdbx_seq_one_letter_code
_entity_poly.pdbx_strand_id
1 'polypeptide(L)'
;MGTSLITVAYLVASILFILSLRGLSSQETSRQGNWFGIIGMTIAIVATLTNVNQVTQYEFIVPGLILALLIGGTMAARVAMTAMPELVALLHSFVGLAAVLVGFACYVDANPAHPNGVFLVEVFLDVFIGAITFTGSIVAFLKLKGTLSGTPLLLPGRHFINLAMVGASIYLGYVFVSAGLPTDANGVVINTIPPGMNELLIMTAIACVLGYHLVAAIGGADMPVVVSMLNSYSGWTASAAGFMLGNDLLIITGALVGSSGAILSYIMCKAMNRSIVSVIFGGFGGATPTPSGPQKAIEGEIQEQSAEDVVAELLAAKEVIIVPGYGMAVARAQHSVYELTKLLKSKGVNVRFGIHPVAGRLPGHMNVLLAEANVPYDIVLEMEELNDDFPKTQVTLVIGANDIVNPAALEDEGCPIYGMPVLEVWKGDRTVIFKRSRKPGYAGIDNPLFYHQNSRMLFGDAKDSMEKLVGLIRNQ
;
A
#
# COMPACT_ATOMS: atom_id res chain seq x y z
N MET A 1 -14.42 -35.47 -2.42
CA MET A 1 -15.29 -35.00 -1.33
C MET A 1 -16.71 -34.81 -1.89
N GLY A 2 -17.75 -35.06 -1.12
CA GLY A 2 -19.12 -34.69 -1.54
C GLY A 2 -19.29 -33.17 -1.62
N THR A 3 -20.12 -32.67 -2.53
CA THR A 3 -20.36 -31.23 -2.72
C THR A 3 -20.67 -30.48 -1.42
N SER A 4 -21.45 -31.06 -0.52
CA SER A 4 -21.78 -30.50 0.79
C SER A 4 -20.54 -30.27 1.69
N LEU A 5 -19.56 -31.18 1.64
CA LEU A 5 -18.35 -31.05 2.46
C LEU A 5 -17.41 -29.93 1.94
N ILE A 6 -17.36 -29.76 0.63
CA ILE A 6 -16.58 -28.66 -0.01
C ILE A 6 -17.21 -27.32 0.36
N THR A 7 -18.55 -27.19 0.28
CA THR A 7 -19.24 -25.96 0.69
C THR A 7 -18.98 -25.62 2.16
N VAL A 8 -19.01 -26.61 3.06
CA VAL A 8 -18.66 -26.40 4.48
C VAL A 8 -17.22 -25.99 4.64
N ALA A 9 -16.28 -26.59 3.91
CA ALA A 9 -14.87 -26.22 3.95
C ALA A 9 -14.65 -24.76 3.48
N TYR A 10 -15.32 -24.34 2.42
CA TYR A 10 -15.26 -22.96 1.92
C TYR A 10 -15.88 -21.96 2.91
N LEU A 11 -16.97 -22.34 3.57
CA LEU A 11 -17.57 -21.51 4.62
C LEU A 11 -16.61 -21.35 5.81
N VAL A 12 -15.98 -22.43 6.27
CA VAL A 12 -14.98 -22.38 7.34
C VAL A 12 -13.78 -21.52 6.93
N ALA A 13 -13.27 -21.69 5.71
CA ALA A 13 -12.17 -20.86 5.18
C ALA A 13 -12.54 -19.37 5.14
N SER A 14 -13.76 -19.04 4.68
CA SER A 14 -14.27 -17.65 4.66
C SER A 14 -14.34 -17.03 6.05
N ILE A 15 -14.85 -17.78 7.04
CA ILE A 15 -14.88 -17.32 8.44
C ILE A 15 -13.46 -17.09 8.96
N LEU A 16 -12.52 -17.97 8.67
CA LEU A 16 -11.13 -17.83 9.08
C LEU A 16 -10.48 -16.59 8.43
N PHE A 17 -10.80 -16.27 7.18
CA PHE A 17 -10.32 -15.03 6.54
C PHE A 17 -10.89 -13.77 7.18
N ILE A 18 -12.17 -13.76 7.55
CA ILE A 18 -12.78 -12.65 8.30
C ILE A 18 -12.10 -12.50 9.67
N LEU A 19 -11.86 -13.60 10.38
CA LEU A 19 -11.15 -13.58 11.67
C LEU A 19 -9.68 -13.18 11.50
N SER A 20 -9.06 -13.53 10.38
CA SER A 20 -7.71 -13.08 10.03
C SER A 20 -7.65 -11.56 9.91
N LEU A 21 -8.54 -10.96 9.11
CA LEU A 21 -8.60 -9.50 8.96
C LEU A 21 -8.84 -8.80 10.30
N ARG A 22 -9.77 -9.32 11.12
CA ARG A 22 -10.01 -8.81 12.47
C ARG A 22 -8.77 -8.96 13.36
N GLY A 23 -8.09 -10.09 13.32
CA GLY A 23 -6.87 -10.32 14.10
C GLY A 23 -5.72 -9.41 13.68
N LEU A 24 -5.61 -9.10 12.39
CA LEU A 24 -4.57 -8.21 11.84
C LEU A 24 -4.83 -6.72 12.13
N SER A 25 -6.04 -6.34 12.57
CA SER A 25 -6.36 -4.95 12.92
C SER A 25 -5.73 -4.47 14.24
N SER A 26 -5.25 -5.39 15.08
CA SER A 26 -4.54 -5.09 16.34
C SER A 26 -3.22 -5.82 16.38
N GLN A 27 -2.19 -5.14 16.85
CA GLN A 27 -0.84 -5.70 16.93
C GLN A 27 -0.77 -6.89 17.90
N GLU A 28 -1.53 -6.87 19.00
CA GLU A 28 -1.58 -7.96 19.99
C GLU A 28 -2.11 -9.27 19.39
N THR A 29 -3.09 -9.17 18.50
CA THR A 29 -3.77 -10.31 17.87
C THR A 29 -3.23 -10.65 16.48
N SER A 30 -2.29 -9.87 15.94
CA SER A 30 -1.80 -9.98 14.56
C SER A 30 -1.22 -11.37 14.23
N ARG A 31 -0.50 -11.99 15.18
CA ARG A 31 0.02 -13.37 15.01
C ARG A 31 -1.09 -14.40 14.88
N GLN A 32 -2.16 -14.27 15.67
CA GLN A 32 -3.31 -15.17 15.57
C GLN A 32 -4.06 -14.94 14.27
N GLY A 33 -4.24 -13.68 13.87
CA GLY A 33 -4.84 -13.32 12.59
C GLY A 33 -4.09 -13.91 11.41
N ASN A 34 -2.76 -13.88 11.44
CA ASN A 34 -1.93 -14.49 10.40
C ASN A 34 -2.12 -16.02 10.33
N TRP A 35 -2.17 -16.71 11.48
CA TRP A 35 -2.46 -18.13 11.51
C TRP A 35 -3.86 -18.47 10.98
N PHE A 36 -4.87 -17.69 11.29
CA PHE A 36 -6.21 -17.89 10.72
C PHE A 36 -6.19 -17.78 9.19
N GLY A 37 -5.43 -16.80 8.64
CA GLY A 37 -5.26 -16.68 7.19
C GLY A 37 -4.56 -17.90 6.57
N ILE A 38 -3.47 -18.37 7.17
CA ILE A 38 -2.72 -19.55 6.70
C ILE A 38 -3.60 -20.81 6.73
N ILE A 39 -4.30 -21.04 7.83
CA ILE A 39 -5.17 -22.21 7.98
C ILE A 39 -6.34 -22.12 6.99
N GLY A 40 -6.99 -20.96 6.88
CA GLY A 40 -8.07 -20.71 5.92
C GLY A 40 -7.65 -20.97 4.48
N MET A 41 -6.48 -20.46 4.07
CA MET A 41 -5.93 -20.70 2.73
C MET A 41 -5.61 -22.19 2.50
N THR A 42 -5.04 -22.87 3.49
CA THR A 42 -4.74 -24.31 3.39
C THR A 42 -6.03 -25.12 3.20
N ILE A 43 -7.08 -24.83 3.98
CA ILE A 43 -8.38 -25.49 3.84
C ILE A 43 -8.96 -25.20 2.43
N ALA A 44 -8.91 -23.98 1.96
CA ALA A 44 -9.40 -23.58 0.65
C ALA A 44 -8.70 -24.34 -0.48
N ILE A 45 -7.37 -24.38 -0.47
CA ILE A 45 -6.58 -25.10 -1.49
C ILE A 45 -6.87 -26.61 -1.45
N VAL A 46 -6.87 -27.22 -0.27
CA VAL A 46 -7.13 -28.67 -0.12
C VAL A 46 -8.56 -28.98 -0.57
N ALA A 47 -9.57 -28.19 -0.19
CA ALA A 47 -10.94 -28.37 -0.60
C ALA A 47 -11.08 -28.27 -2.14
N THR A 48 -10.44 -27.28 -2.76
CA THR A 48 -10.45 -27.11 -4.21
C THR A 48 -9.77 -28.28 -4.93
N LEU A 49 -8.59 -28.68 -4.49
CA LEU A 49 -7.85 -29.79 -5.08
C LEU A 49 -8.57 -31.16 -4.93
N THR A 50 -9.36 -31.32 -3.88
CA THR A 50 -10.15 -32.56 -3.67
C THR A 50 -11.48 -32.55 -4.40
N ASN A 51 -11.84 -31.46 -5.09
CA ASN A 51 -13.03 -31.37 -5.92
C ASN A 51 -12.79 -32.06 -7.28
N VAL A 52 -12.97 -33.37 -7.32
CA VAL A 52 -12.73 -34.20 -8.50
C VAL A 52 -13.59 -33.80 -9.72
N ASN A 53 -14.69 -33.07 -9.49
CA ASN A 53 -15.55 -32.60 -10.57
C ASN A 53 -15.01 -31.37 -11.28
N GLN A 54 -14.12 -30.64 -10.66
CA GLN A 54 -13.51 -29.40 -11.20
C GLN A 54 -12.03 -29.53 -11.52
N VAL A 55 -11.31 -30.41 -10.78
CA VAL A 55 -9.86 -30.56 -10.93
C VAL A 55 -9.54 -31.94 -11.48
N THR A 56 -9.10 -32.01 -12.73
CA THR A 56 -8.77 -33.24 -13.43
C THR A 56 -7.29 -33.37 -13.82
N GLN A 57 -6.58 -32.24 -13.97
CA GLN A 57 -5.19 -32.20 -14.47
C GLN A 57 -4.15 -31.93 -13.36
N TYR A 58 -4.10 -32.84 -12.39
CA TYR A 58 -3.16 -32.72 -11.26
C TYR A 58 -1.69 -32.68 -11.67
N GLU A 59 -1.34 -33.26 -12.80
CA GLU A 59 0.02 -33.30 -13.37
C GLU A 59 0.59 -31.91 -13.70
N PHE A 60 -0.28 -30.91 -13.96
CA PHE A 60 0.14 -29.52 -14.17
C PHE A 60 -0.04 -28.67 -12.91
N ILE A 61 -1.13 -28.90 -12.17
CA ILE A 61 -1.51 -28.06 -11.02
C ILE A 61 -0.53 -28.27 -9.85
N VAL A 62 -0.20 -29.53 -9.51
CA VAL A 62 0.65 -29.83 -8.34
C VAL A 62 2.08 -29.31 -8.55
N PRO A 63 2.77 -29.56 -9.69
CA PRO A 63 4.09 -28.96 -9.91
C PRO A 63 4.06 -27.43 -9.95
N GLY A 64 3.02 -26.82 -10.57
CA GLY A 64 2.85 -25.38 -10.57
C GLY A 64 2.69 -24.80 -9.17
N LEU A 65 1.88 -25.42 -8.32
CA LEU A 65 1.69 -25.01 -6.93
C LEU A 65 3.00 -25.13 -6.12
N ILE A 66 3.75 -26.24 -6.28
CA ILE A 66 5.04 -26.42 -5.61
C ILE A 66 6.03 -25.35 -6.05
N LEU A 67 6.11 -25.06 -7.35
CA LEU A 67 7.00 -24.03 -7.87
C LEU A 67 6.63 -22.64 -7.34
N ALA A 68 5.33 -22.30 -7.33
CA ALA A 68 4.83 -21.05 -6.79
C ALA A 68 5.14 -20.91 -5.29
N LEU A 69 4.97 -21.99 -4.51
CA LEU A 69 5.27 -22.02 -3.08
C LEU A 69 6.78 -21.82 -2.82
N LEU A 70 7.64 -22.45 -3.62
CA LEU A 70 9.09 -22.31 -3.49
C LEU A 70 9.53 -20.88 -3.84
N ILE A 71 9.05 -20.31 -4.94
CA ILE A 71 9.38 -18.94 -5.36
C ILE A 71 8.83 -17.94 -4.34
N GLY A 72 7.53 -17.99 -4.06
CA GLY A 72 6.87 -17.04 -3.15
C GLY A 72 7.40 -17.14 -1.72
N GLY A 73 7.60 -18.36 -1.22
CA GLY A 73 8.15 -18.58 0.12
C GLY A 73 9.59 -18.09 0.26
N THR A 74 10.44 -18.31 -0.74
CA THR A 74 11.83 -17.79 -0.70
C THR A 74 11.88 -16.27 -0.81
N MET A 75 11.01 -15.67 -1.63
CA MET A 75 10.89 -14.21 -1.71
C MET A 75 10.41 -13.61 -0.40
N ALA A 76 9.34 -14.17 0.17
CA ALA A 76 8.78 -13.69 1.45
C ALA A 76 9.78 -13.83 2.62
N ALA A 77 10.55 -14.91 2.67
CA ALA A 77 11.54 -15.13 3.73
C ALA A 77 12.78 -14.22 3.64
N ARG A 78 13.08 -13.67 2.45
CA ARG A 78 14.31 -12.88 2.21
C ARG A 78 14.04 -11.39 2.02
N VAL A 79 12.80 -10.98 1.86
CA VAL A 79 12.47 -9.57 1.63
C VAL A 79 12.78 -8.75 2.87
N ALA A 80 13.49 -7.62 2.69
CA ALA A 80 13.66 -6.64 3.75
C ALA A 80 12.37 -5.86 3.97
N MET A 81 12.08 -5.45 5.21
CA MET A 81 10.87 -4.68 5.54
C MET A 81 10.74 -3.40 4.70
N THR A 82 11.86 -2.76 4.37
CA THR A 82 11.91 -1.59 3.48
C THR A 82 11.48 -1.88 2.05
N ALA A 83 11.61 -3.13 1.58
CA ALA A 83 11.25 -3.57 0.23
C ALA A 83 9.86 -4.24 0.17
N MET A 84 9.15 -4.33 1.30
CA MET A 84 7.78 -4.89 1.34
C MET A 84 6.80 -4.19 0.38
N PRO A 85 6.79 -2.83 0.25
CA PRO A 85 5.91 -2.16 -0.71
C PRO A 85 6.14 -2.61 -2.15
N GLU A 86 7.40 -2.80 -2.52
CA GLU A 86 7.80 -3.28 -3.85
C GLU A 86 7.29 -4.70 -4.09
N LEU A 87 7.50 -5.60 -3.11
CA LEU A 87 7.04 -6.98 -3.20
C LEU A 87 5.51 -7.05 -3.32
N VAL A 88 4.79 -6.29 -2.50
CA VAL A 88 3.31 -6.26 -2.52
C VAL A 88 2.81 -5.77 -3.89
N ALA A 89 3.39 -4.70 -4.44
CA ALA A 89 3.04 -4.24 -5.79
C ALA A 89 3.32 -5.31 -6.85
N LEU A 90 4.46 -6.00 -6.77
CA LEU A 90 4.79 -7.11 -7.68
C LEU A 90 3.78 -8.25 -7.57
N LEU A 91 3.36 -8.63 -6.36
CA LEU A 91 2.35 -9.68 -6.15
C LEU A 91 1.00 -9.31 -6.79
N HIS A 92 0.56 -8.05 -6.67
CA HIS A 92 -0.66 -7.59 -7.33
C HIS A 92 -0.56 -7.67 -8.85
N SER A 93 0.63 -7.50 -9.45
CA SER A 93 0.79 -7.69 -10.89
C SER A 93 0.53 -9.14 -11.30
N PHE A 94 1.00 -10.12 -10.54
CA PHE A 94 0.72 -11.53 -10.81
C PHE A 94 -0.77 -11.87 -10.62
N VAL A 95 -1.44 -11.27 -9.63
CA VAL A 95 -2.88 -11.45 -9.45
C VAL A 95 -3.66 -10.89 -10.64
N GLY A 96 -3.30 -9.68 -11.11
CA GLY A 96 -3.90 -9.09 -12.30
C GLY A 96 -3.69 -9.94 -13.57
N LEU A 97 -2.47 -10.46 -13.75
CA LEU A 97 -2.17 -11.37 -14.87
C LEU A 97 -2.96 -12.68 -14.77
N ALA A 98 -3.07 -13.25 -13.57
CA ALA A 98 -3.85 -14.46 -13.34
C ALA A 98 -5.32 -14.25 -13.69
N ALA A 99 -5.93 -13.12 -13.30
CA ALA A 99 -7.28 -12.75 -13.66
C ALA A 99 -7.48 -12.70 -15.18
N VAL A 100 -6.58 -12.00 -15.89
CA VAL A 100 -6.62 -11.97 -17.37
C VAL A 100 -6.60 -13.38 -17.96
N LEU A 101 -5.66 -14.23 -17.53
CA LEU A 101 -5.52 -15.59 -18.05
C LEU A 101 -6.72 -16.47 -17.72
N VAL A 102 -7.28 -16.36 -16.52
CA VAL A 102 -8.49 -17.09 -16.10
C VAL A 102 -9.69 -16.63 -16.92
N GLY A 103 -9.88 -15.32 -17.11
CA GLY A 103 -10.94 -14.78 -17.92
C GLY A 103 -10.90 -15.29 -19.37
N PHE A 104 -9.71 -15.28 -20.00
CA PHE A 104 -9.54 -15.87 -21.34
C PHE A 104 -9.77 -17.38 -21.36
N ALA A 105 -9.27 -18.11 -20.36
CA ALA A 105 -9.45 -19.55 -20.26
C ALA A 105 -10.94 -19.93 -20.15
N CYS A 106 -11.67 -19.23 -19.26
CA CYS A 106 -13.12 -19.45 -19.12
C CYS A 106 -13.91 -19.08 -20.38
N TYR A 107 -13.45 -18.06 -21.12
CA TYR A 107 -14.10 -17.67 -22.37
C TYR A 107 -13.88 -18.68 -23.49
N VAL A 108 -12.69 -19.27 -23.58
CA VAL A 108 -12.35 -20.30 -24.59
C VAL A 108 -13.01 -21.65 -24.26
N ASP A 109 -13.01 -22.03 -22.99
CA ASP A 109 -13.62 -23.27 -22.49
C ASP A 109 -15.01 -22.98 -21.88
N ALA A 110 -15.86 -22.35 -22.70
CA ALA A 110 -17.13 -21.82 -22.22
C ALA A 110 -18.09 -22.94 -21.76
N ASN A 111 -18.10 -23.18 -20.45
CA ASN A 111 -19.15 -23.93 -19.76
C ASN A 111 -19.79 -23.01 -18.71
N PRO A 112 -20.62 -22.06 -19.13
CA PRO A 112 -21.12 -21.01 -18.26
C PRO A 112 -22.03 -21.58 -17.15
N ALA A 113 -21.68 -21.26 -15.91
CA ALA A 113 -22.53 -21.55 -14.75
C ALA A 113 -23.81 -20.69 -14.76
N HIS A 114 -23.89 -19.66 -15.63
CA HIS A 114 -24.94 -18.65 -15.70
C HIS A 114 -25.43 -18.40 -17.15
N PRO A 115 -26.58 -17.73 -17.34
CA PRO A 115 -27.02 -17.31 -18.66
C PRO A 115 -25.96 -16.52 -19.43
N ASN A 116 -25.82 -16.82 -20.72
CA ASN A 116 -24.73 -16.35 -21.60
C ASN A 116 -24.33 -14.86 -21.45
N GLY A 117 -25.31 -13.95 -21.28
CA GLY A 117 -25.01 -12.50 -21.19
C GLY A 117 -24.32 -12.09 -19.91
N VAL A 118 -24.70 -12.65 -18.77
CA VAL A 118 -24.10 -12.33 -17.46
C VAL A 118 -22.66 -12.84 -17.41
N PHE A 119 -22.44 -14.09 -17.82
CA PHE A 119 -21.12 -14.68 -17.89
C PHE A 119 -20.12 -13.86 -18.75
N LEU A 120 -20.58 -13.37 -19.92
CA LEU A 120 -19.74 -12.56 -20.78
C LEU A 120 -19.38 -11.21 -20.14
N VAL A 121 -20.30 -10.60 -19.37
CA VAL A 121 -19.99 -9.39 -18.60
C VAL A 121 -18.97 -9.68 -17.49
N GLU A 122 -19.09 -10.80 -16.80
CA GLU A 122 -18.15 -11.23 -15.77
C GLU A 122 -16.75 -11.44 -16.35
N VAL A 123 -16.62 -12.16 -17.47
CA VAL A 123 -15.37 -12.35 -18.20
C VAL A 123 -14.75 -11.00 -18.60
N PHE A 124 -15.57 -10.13 -19.18
CA PHE A 124 -15.10 -8.82 -19.64
C PHE A 124 -14.57 -7.97 -18.48
N LEU A 125 -15.31 -7.92 -17.36
CA LEU A 125 -14.89 -7.15 -16.17
C LEU A 125 -13.65 -7.73 -15.52
N ASP A 126 -13.55 -9.04 -15.40
CA ASP A 126 -12.38 -9.72 -14.84
C ASP A 126 -11.11 -9.40 -15.64
N VAL A 127 -11.18 -9.58 -16.97
CA VAL A 127 -10.05 -9.27 -17.86
C VAL A 127 -9.72 -7.78 -17.87
N PHE A 128 -10.70 -6.90 -17.89
CA PHE A 128 -10.48 -5.44 -17.91
C PHE A 128 -9.78 -4.94 -16.66
N ILE A 129 -10.32 -5.27 -15.47
CA ILE A 129 -9.75 -4.84 -14.20
C ILE A 129 -8.40 -5.56 -13.97
N GLY A 130 -8.31 -6.85 -14.34
CA GLY A 130 -7.09 -7.63 -14.27
C GLY A 130 -5.94 -7.02 -15.08
N ALA A 131 -6.20 -6.59 -16.33
CA ALA A 131 -5.21 -5.97 -17.21
C ALA A 131 -4.72 -4.61 -16.67
N ILE A 132 -5.63 -3.78 -16.17
CA ILE A 132 -5.28 -2.51 -15.49
C ILE A 132 -4.41 -2.80 -14.27
N THR A 133 -4.80 -3.76 -13.44
CA THR A 133 -4.07 -4.15 -12.23
C THR A 133 -2.68 -4.66 -12.57
N PHE A 134 -2.54 -5.50 -13.60
CA PHE A 134 -1.27 -6.06 -14.04
C PHE A 134 -0.26 -4.97 -14.38
N THR A 135 -0.58 -4.12 -15.34
CA THR A 135 0.35 -3.10 -15.82
C THR A 135 0.54 -1.96 -14.82
N GLY A 136 -0.53 -1.54 -14.15
CA GLY A 136 -0.46 -0.53 -13.09
C GLY A 136 0.43 -0.95 -11.92
N SER A 137 0.36 -2.22 -11.53
CA SER A 137 1.19 -2.78 -10.45
C SER A 137 2.67 -2.88 -10.84
N ILE A 138 2.97 -3.19 -12.11
CA ILE A 138 4.36 -3.16 -12.61
C ILE A 138 4.92 -1.74 -12.53
N VAL A 139 4.16 -0.73 -12.94
CA VAL A 139 4.59 0.67 -12.85
C VAL A 139 4.80 1.09 -11.40
N ALA A 140 3.87 0.73 -10.50
CA ALA A 140 4.01 0.99 -9.07
C ALA A 140 5.27 0.34 -8.49
N PHE A 141 5.52 -0.93 -8.80
CA PHE A 141 6.74 -1.65 -8.42
C PHE A 141 8.01 -0.92 -8.88
N LEU A 142 8.09 -0.52 -10.15
CA LEU A 142 9.26 0.15 -10.72
C LEU A 142 9.49 1.55 -10.11
N LYS A 143 8.41 2.28 -9.78
CA LYS A 143 8.50 3.57 -9.09
C LYS A 143 8.94 3.41 -7.64
N LEU A 144 8.40 2.44 -6.91
CA LEU A 144 8.78 2.16 -5.53
C LEU A 144 10.24 1.72 -5.42
N LYS A 145 10.69 0.89 -6.36
CA LYS A 145 12.09 0.45 -6.47
C LYS A 145 13.05 1.58 -6.89
N GLY A 146 12.53 2.70 -7.38
CA GLY A 146 13.34 3.81 -7.87
C GLY A 146 13.94 3.61 -9.26
N THR A 147 13.53 2.57 -9.99
CA THR A 147 13.94 2.34 -11.39
C THR A 147 13.25 3.32 -12.33
N LEU A 148 11.98 3.63 -12.07
CA LEU A 148 11.26 4.74 -12.70
C LEU A 148 11.26 5.94 -11.77
N SER A 149 11.33 7.15 -12.36
CA SER A 149 11.22 8.39 -11.58
C SER A 149 9.90 8.44 -10.81
N GLY A 150 9.95 8.90 -9.56
CA GLY A 150 8.77 9.19 -8.74
C GLY A 150 7.95 10.40 -9.23
N THR A 151 8.48 11.16 -10.21
CA THR A 151 7.75 12.30 -10.77
C THR A 151 6.54 11.82 -11.60
N PRO A 152 5.40 12.52 -11.53
CA PRO A 152 4.24 12.20 -12.34
C PRO A 152 4.51 12.37 -13.84
N LEU A 153 4.10 11.40 -14.65
CA LEU A 153 4.12 11.52 -16.11
C LEU A 153 2.85 12.25 -16.57
N LEU A 154 2.94 13.56 -16.83
CA LEU A 154 1.82 14.38 -17.21
C LEU A 154 1.78 14.58 -18.73
N LEU A 155 1.03 13.74 -19.43
CA LEU A 155 0.80 13.94 -20.87
C LEU A 155 -0.26 15.02 -21.11
N PRO A 156 -0.06 15.91 -22.12
CA PRO A 156 -1.08 16.87 -22.52
C PRO A 156 -2.35 16.14 -22.98
N GLY A 157 -3.53 16.57 -22.50
CA GLY A 157 -4.80 15.93 -22.85
C GLY A 157 -5.05 14.56 -22.20
N ARG A 158 -4.26 14.17 -21.19
CA ARG A 158 -4.32 12.85 -20.50
C ARG A 158 -5.73 12.41 -20.09
N HIS A 159 -6.56 13.35 -19.64
CA HIS A 159 -7.93 13.03 -19.20
C HIS A 159 -8.83 12.64 -20.37
N PHE A 160 -8.67 13.31 -21.54
CA PHE A 160 -9.37 12.92 -22.75
C PHE A 160 -8.91 11.57 -23.28
N ILE A 161 -7.61 11.29 -23.20
CA ILE A 161 -7.02 9.99 -23.59
C ILE A 161 -7.60 8.89 -22.69
N ASN A 162 -7.61 9.08 -21.38
CA ASN A 162 -8.17 8.11 -20.44
C ASN A 162 -9.68 7.90 -20.66
N LEU A 163 -10.43 9.00 -20.86
CA LEU A 163 -11.86 8.90 -21.13
C LEU A 163 -12.15 8.19 -22.46
N ALA A 164 -11.35 8.44 -23.48
CA ALA A 164 -11.47 7.78 -24.77
C ALA A 164 -11.16 6.27 -24.66
N MET A 165 -10.11 5.89 -23.90
CA MET A 165 -9.78 4.48 -23.64
C MET A 165 -10.89 3.77 -22.85
N VAL A 166 -11.45 4.41 -21.83
CA VAL A 166 -12.59 3.84 -21.07
C VAL A 166 -13.84 3.74 -21.97
N GLY A 167 -14.14 4.78 -22.75
CA GLY A 167 -15.28 4.75 -23.69
C GLY A 167 -15.12 3.67 -24.78
N ALA A 168 -13.91 3.52 -25.32
CA ALA A 168 -13.61 2.45 -26.26
C ALA A 168 -13.76 1.05 -25.63
N SER A 169 -13.29 0.89 -24.38
CA SER A 169 -13.46 -0.36 -23.65
C SER A 169 -14.94 -0.69 -23.40
N ILE A 170 -15.75 0.29 -23.01
CA ILE A 170 -17.21 0.10 -22.84
C ILE A 170 -17.87 -0.31 -24.17
N TYR A 171 -17.52 0.36 -25.25
CA TYR A 171 -18.02 0.01 -26.59
C TYR A 171 -17.62 -1.42 -27.01
N LEU A 172 -16.36 -1.78 -26.83
CA LEU A 172 -15.88 -3.15 -27.08
C LEU A 172 -16.58 -4.17 -26.20
N GLY A 173 -16.86 -3.83 -24.95
CA GLY A 173 -17.64 -4.69 -24.05
C GLY A 173 -19.06 -4.90 -24.53
N TYR A 174 -19.71 -3.86 -25.03
CA TYR A 174 -21.04 -3.99 -25.64
C TYR A 174 -21.01 -4.91 -26.87
N VAL A 175 -20.03 -4.73 -27.78
CA VAL A 175 -19.85 -5.58 -28.97
C VAL A 175 -19.55 -7.03 -28.55
N PHE A 176 -18.64 -7.22 -27.59
CA PHE A 176 -18.27 -8.52 -27.05
C PHE A 176 -19.46 -9.30 -26.48
N VAL A 177 -20.26 -8.66 -25.63
CA VAL A 177 -21.47 -9.28 -25.04
C VAL A 177 -22.52 -9.55 -26.12
N SER A 178 -22.66 -8.65 -27.10
CA SER A 178 -23.62 -8.80 -28.20
C SER A 178 -23.24 -9.90 -29.17
N ALA A 179 -21.94 -10.21 -29.30
CA ALA A 179 -21.45 -11.32 -30.13
C ALA A 179 -21.92 -12.69 -29.60
N GLY A 180 -22.13 -12.78 -28.29
CA GLY A 180 -22.60 -14.00 -27.62
C GLY A 180 -21.57 -15.13 -27.62
N LEU A 181 -22.00 -16.30 -27.16
CA LEU A 181 -21.22 -17.54 -27.26
C LEU A 181 -21.65 -18.32 -28.52
N PRO A 182 -20.72 -19.00 -29.19
CA PRO A 182 -21.05 -19.83 -30.34
C PRO A 182 -21.89 -21.03 -29.87
N THR A 183 -23.14 -21.10 -30.32
CA THR A 183 -24.05 -22.20 -29.99
C THR A 183 -24.46 -22.95 -31.27
N ASP A 184 -24.66 -24.25 -31.15
CA ASP A 184 -25.25 -25.05 -32.20
C ASP A 184 -26.77 -24.79 -32.34
N ALA A 185 -27.41 -25.48 -33.29
CA ALA A 185 -28.87 -25.37 -33.53
C ALA A 185 -29.72 -25.80 -32.31
N ASN A 186 -29.12 -26.48 -31.33
CA ASN A 186 -29.76 -26.94 -30.11
C ASN A 186 -29.43 -26.03 -28.91
N GLY A 187 -28.69 -24.94 -29.12
CA GLY A 187 -28.26 -24.02 -28.06
C GLY A 187 -27.09 -24.52 -27.22
N VAL A 188 -26.37 -25.56 -27.65
CA VAL A 188 -25.17 -26.07 -27.00
C VAL A 188 -23.95 -25.26 -27.46
N VAL A 189 -23.14 -24.81 -26.52
CA VAL A 189 -21.92 -24.04 -26.83
C VAL A 189 -20.95 -24.92 -27.65
N ILE A 190 -20.52 -24.41 -28.82
CA ILE A 190 -19.62 -25.12 -29.71
C ILE A 190 -18.18 -24.68 -29.37
N ASN A 191 -17.28 -25.63 -29.23
CA ASN A 191 -15.88 -25.38 -28.94
C ASN A 191 -15.11 -24.89 -30.20
N THR A 192 -15.40 -23.66 -30.61
CA THR A 192 -14.70 -22.93 -31.68
C THR A 192 -14.10 -21.65 -31.07
N ILE A 193 -13.19 -20.96 -31.81
CA ILE A 193 -12.72 -19.64 -31.37
C ILE A 193 -13.96 -18.74 -31.18
N PRO A 194 -14.22 -18.26 -29.96
CA PRO A 194 -15.43 -17.49 -29.69
C PRO A 194 -15.48 -16.19 -30.50
N PRO A 195 -16.65 -15.78 -31.01
CA PRO A 195 -16.78 -14.67 -31.98
C PRO A 195 -16.31 -13.30 -31.46
N GLY A 196 -16.30 -13.07 -30.14
CA GLY A 196 -15.85 -11.83 -29.49
C GLY A 196 -14.37 -11.82 -29.08
N MET A 197 -13.55 -12.77 -29.52
CA MET A 197 -12.15 -12.89 -29.09
C MET A 197 -11.31 -11.66 -29.49
N ASN A 198 -11.51 -11.09 -30.66
CA ASN A 198 -10.77 -9.91 -31.11
C ASN A 198 -11.10 -8.69 -30.24
N GLU A 199 -12.37 -8.50 -29.91
CA GLU A 199 -12.84 -7.42 -29.06
C GLU A 199 -12.24 -7.53 -27.65
N LEU A 200 -12.18 -8.73 -27.10
CA LEU A 200 -11.57 -9.01 -25.80
C LEU A 200 -10.05 -8.74 -25.83
N LEU A 201 -9.34 -9.15 -26.88
CA LEU A 201 -7.92 -8.91 -27.05
C LEU A 201 -7.60 -7.41 -27.19
N ILE A 202 -8.37 -6.69 -28.02
CA ILE A 202 -8.19 -5.24 -28.23
C ILE A 202 -8.45 -4.50 -26.91
N MET A 203 -9.55 -4.86 -26.22
CA MET A 203 -9.86 -4.27 -24.91
C MET A 203 -8.75 -4.54 -23.89
N THR A 204 -8.22 -5.76 -23.84
CA THR A 204 -7.09 -6.11 -22.96
C THR A 204 -5.87 -5.22 -23.24
N ALA A 205 -5.54 -4.99 -24.50
CA ALA A 205 -4.43 -4.10 -24.86
C ALA A 205 -4.70 -2.65 -24.42
N ILE A 206 -5.92 -2.15 -24.65
CA ILE A 206 -6.34 -0.81 -24.17
C ILE A 206 -6.26 -0.72 -22.64
N ALA A 207 -6.76 -1.72 -21.93
CA ALA A 207 -6.73 -1.79 -20.48
C ALA A 207 -5.30 -1.82 -19.92
N CYS A 208 -4.38 -2.54 -20.57
CA CYS A 208 -2.96 -2.52 -20.21
C CYS A 208 -2.34 -1.12 -20.38
N VAL A 209 -2.63 -0.43 -21.47
CA VAL A 209 -2.16 0.94 -21.69
C VAL A 209 -2.76 1.90 -20.66
N LEU A 210 -4.05 1.75 -20.36
CA LEU A 210 -4.75 2.54 -19.36
C LEU A 210 -4.14 2.35 -17.96
N GLY A 211 -3.88 1.11 -17.55
CA GLY A 211 -3.26 0.80 -16.26
C GLY A 211 -1.85 1.41 -16.13
N TYR A 212 -1.04 1.29 -17.18
CA TYR A 212 0.26 1.96 -17.25
C TYR A 212 0.11 3.47 -17.08
N HIS A 213 -0.75 4.10 -17.89
CA HIS A 213 -0.89 5.55 -17.92
C HIS A 213 -1.45 6.13 -16.62
N LEU A 214 -2.45 5.47 -16.02
CA LEU A 214 -3.04 5.91 -14.74
C LEU A 214 -1.98 5.95 -13.63
N VAL A 215 -1.22 4.87 -13.44
CA VAL A 215 -0.23 4.81 -12.36
C VAL A 215 1.02 5.62 -12.67
N ALA A 216 1.42 5.72 -13.95
CA ALA A 216 2.55 6.58 -14.35
C ALA A 216 2.28 8.06 -14.06
N ALA A 217 1.03 8.51 -14.16
CA ALA A 217 0.61 9.88 -13.90
C ALA A 217 0.55 10.24 -12.40
N ILE A 218 0.65 9.27 -11.49
CA ILE A 218 0.59 9.50 -10.05
C ILE A 218 2.00 9.71 -9.49
N GLY A 219 2.16 10.70 -8.63
CA GLY A 219 3.42 11.01 -7.96
C GLY A 219 3.81 9.94 -6.94
N GLY A 220 5.10 9.86 -6.65
CA GLY A 220 5.59 8.89 -5.69
C GLY A 220 5.05 9.10 -4.27
N ALA A 221 4.75 10.34 -3.87
CA ALA A 221 4.15 10.64 -2.56
C ALA A 221 2.80 9.96 -2.36
N ASP A 222 2.04 9.77 -3.44
CA ASP A 222 0.73 9.13 -3.43
C ASP A 222 0.81 7.59 -3.64
N MET A 223 2.02 7.02 -3.77
CA MET A 223 2.20 5.56 -4.01
C MET A 223 1.58 4.67 -2.94
N PRO A 224 1.58 5.00 -1.64
CA PRO A 224 0.88 4.20 -0.65
C PRO A 224 -0.61 4.03 -0.95
N VAL A 225 -1.28 5.10 -1.41
CA VAL A 225 -2.69 5.04 -1.84
C VAL A 225 -2.85 4.17 -3.07
N VAL A 226 -1.92 4.29 -4.04
CA VAL A 226 -1.94 3.49 -5.27
C VAL A 226 -1.81 1.99 -4.97
N VAL A 227 -0.90 1.59 -4.09
CA VAL A 227 -0.74 0.18 -3.69
C VAL A 227 -2.02 -0.34 -3.04
N SER A 228 -2.68 0.45 -2.19
CA SER A 228 -3.96 0.08 -1.59
C SER A 228 -5.09 -0.02 -2.61
N MET A 229 -5.13 0.87 -3.62
CA MET A 229 -6.10 0.79 -4.72
C MET A 229 -5.87 -0.42 -5.61
N LEU A 230 -4.62 -0.76 -5.92
CA LEU A 230 -4.29 -1.97 -6.68
C LEU A 230 -4.68 -3.24 -5.91
N ASN A 231 -4.55 -3.23 -4.58
CA ASN A 231 -5.08 -4.29 -3.73
C ASN A 231 -6.61 -4.40 -3.87
N SER A 232 -7.33 -3.26 -3.89
CA SER A 232 -8.77 -3.24 -4.12
C SER A 232 -9.14 -3.82 -5.49
N TYR A 233 -8.44 -3.43 -6.56
CA TYR A 233 -8.66 -3.97 -7.90
C TYR A 233 -8.41 -5.48 -7.95
N SER A 234 -7.35 -5.97 -7.30
CA SER A 234 -7.07 -7.40 -7.17
C SER A 234 -8.19 -8.15 -6.45
N GLY A 235 -8.81 -7.53 -5.44
CA GLY A 235 -9.98 -8.10 -4.77
C GLY A 235 -11.21 -8.15 -5.68
N TRP A 236 -11.45 -7.11 -6.45
CA TRP A 236 -12.59 -7.07 -7.36
C TRP A 236 -12.46 -8.07 -8.51
N THR A 237 -11.26 -8.25 -9.08
CA THR A 237 -11.02 -9.31 -10.06
C THR A 237 -11.22 -10.70 -9.45
N ALA A 238 -10.73 -10.95 -8.24
CA ALA A 238 -10.97 -12.22 -7.57
C ALA A 238 -12.46 -12.49 -7.35
N SER A 239 -13.26 -11.46 -7.03
CA SER A 239 -14.71 -11.58 -6.91
C SER A 239 -15.38 -11.85 -8.26
N ALA A 240 -14.97 -11.15 -9.32
CA ALA A 240 -15.47 -11.37 -10.69
C ALA A 240 -15.15 -12.79 -11.18
N ALA A 241 -13.90 -13.25 -10.99
CA ALA A 241 -13.52 -14.64 -11.25
C ALA A 241 -14.33 -15.63 -10.43
N GLY A 242 -14.67 -15.29 -9.19
CA GLY A 242 -15.54 -16.09 -8.34
C GLY A 242 -16.94 -16.28 -8.89
N PHE A 243 -17.56 -15.23 -9.41
CA PHE A 243 -18.86 -15.31 -10.10
C PHE A 243 -18.75 -16.16 -11.36
N MET A 244 -17.77 -15.90 -12.19
CA MET A 244 -17.52 -16.60 -13.44
C MET A 244 -17.28 -18.12 -13.25
N LEU A 245 -16.58 -18.49 -12.17
CA LEU A 245 -16.26 -19.87 -11.82
C LEU A 245 -17.31 -20.54 -10.92
N GLY A 246 -18.34 -19.81 -10.46
CA GLY A 246 -19.31 -20.31 -9.48
C GLY A 246 -18.65 -20.67 -8.13
N ASN A 247 -17.65 -19.89 -7.69
CA ASN A 247 -16.89 -20.15 -6.48
C ASN A 247 -17.17 -19.11 -5.39
N ASP A 248 -18.04 -19.47 -4.44
CA ASP A 248 -18.48 -18.60 -3.34
C ASP A 248 -17.30 -18.08 -2.49
N LEU A 249 -16.26 -18.89 -2.31
CA LEU A 249 -15.09 -18.49 -1.53
C LEU A 249 -14.36 -17.32 -2.19
N LEU A 250 -14.16 -17.38 -3.51
CA LEU A 250 -13.52 -16.27 -4.26
C LEU A 250 -14.40 -15.02 -4.26
N ILE A 251 -15.73 -15.17 -4.35
CA ILE A 251 -16.68 -14.05 -4.27
C ILE A 251 -16.51 -13.34 -2.92
N ILE A 252 -16.60 -14.08 -1.82
CA ILE A 252 -16.53 -13.54 -0.46
C ILE A 252 -15.18 -12.91 -0.19
N THR A 253 -14.10 -13.63 -0.46
CA THR A 253 -12.74 -13.14 -0.18
C THR A 253 -12.36 -11.96 -1.08
N GLY A 254 -12.74 -12.02 -2.35
CA GLY A 254 -12.53 -10.92 -3.30
C GLY A 254 -13.29 -9.65 -2.89
N ALA A 255 -14.56 -9.79 -2.49
CA ALA A 255 -15.35 -8.67 -2.00
C ALA A 255 -14.78 -8.05 -0.72
N LEU A 256 -14.30 -8.86 0.23
CA LEU A 256 -13.66 -8.40 1.46
C LEU A 256 -12.36 -7.64 1.17
N VAL A 257 -11.47 -8.20 0.36
CA VAL A 257 -10.20 -7.58 -0.01
C VAL A 257 -10.43 -6.32 -0.83
N GLY A 258 -11.35 -6.37 -1.81
CA GLY A 258 -11.70 -5.23 -2.64
C GLY A 258 -12.26 -4.06 -1.83
N SER A 259 -13.18 -4.34 -0.92
CA SER A 259 -13.78 -3.33 -0.04
C SER A 259 -12.76 -2.75 0.94
N SER A 260 -11.95 -3.60 1.59
CA SER A 260 -10.94 -3.15 2.55
C SER A 260 -9.87 -2.27 1.90
N GLY A 261 -9.41 -2.63 0.69
CA GLY A 261 -8.46 -1.80 -0.07
C GLY A 261 -9.04 -0.44 -0.48
N ALA A 262 -10.32 -0.39 -0.89
CA ALA A 262 -11.00 0.86 -1.23
C ALA A 262 -11.18 1.78 0.00
N ILE A 263 -11.63 1.22 1.12
CA ILE A 263 -11.79 1.95 2.39
C ILE A 263 -10.45 2.49 2.86
N LEU A 264 -9.39 1.66 2.85
CA LEU A 264 -8.06 2.08 3.25
C LEU A 264 -7.52 3.19 2.36
N SER A 265 -7.71 3.10 1.03
CA SER A 265 -7.34 4.16 0.10
C SER A 265 -8.07 5.48 0.40
N TYR A 266 -9.35 5.41 0.74
CA TYR A 266 -10.14 6.58 1.12
C TYR A 266 -9.62 7.22 2.41
N ILE A 267 -9.36 6.43 3.45
CA ILE A 267 -8.82 6.90 4.73
C ILE A 267 -7.45 7.57 4.52
N MET A 268 -6.58 6.96 3.71
CA MET A 268 -5.27 7.52 3.41
C MET A 268 -5.36 8.83 2.62
N CYS A 269 -6.25 8.90 1.62
CA CYS A 269 -6.49 10.14 0.90
C CYS A 269 -6.97 11.25 1.85
N LYS A 270 -7.87 10.92 2.78
CA LYS A 270 -8.34 11.87 3.81
C LYS A 270 -7.20 12.33 4.73
N ALA A 271 -6.34 11.39 5.19
CA ALA A 271 -5.18 11.71 6.00
C ALA A 271 -4.13 12.59 5.28
N MET A 272 -4.12 12.58 3.94
CA MET A 272 -3.27 13.43 3.11
C MET A 272 -3.96 14.73 2.65
N ASN A 273 -5.19 14.99 3.09
CA ASN A 273 -6.07 16.06 2.58
C ASN A 273 -6.19 16.04 1.04
N ARG A 274 -6.27 14.86 0.46
CA ARG A 274 -6.40 14.64 -0.98
C ARG A 274 -7.75 14.02 -1.31
N SER A 275 -8.37 14.47 -2.39
CA SER A 275 -9.53 13.77 -2.93
C SER A 275 -9.10 12.43 -3.53
N ILE A 276 -9.77 11.33 -3.17
CA ILE A 276 -9.53 10.01 -3.78
C ILE A 276 -9.69 10.06 -5.31
N VAL A 277 -10.65 10.84 -5.80
CA VAL A 277 -10.87 11.06 -7.23
C VAL A 277 -9.65 11.73 -7.88
N SER A 278 -9.06 12.74 -7.21
CA SER A 278 -7.87 13.42 -7.73
C SER A 278 -6.64 12.50 -7.75
N VAL A 279 -6.52 11.57 -6.80
CA VAL A 279 -5.42 10.59 -6.78
C VAL A 279 -5.61 9.54 -7.88
N ILE A 280 -6.78 8.92 -7.98
CA ILE A 280 -7.07 7.85 -8.96
C ILE A 280 -6.89 8.36 -10.40
N PHE A 281 -7.39 9.55 -10.69
CA PHE A 281 -7.33 10.11 -12.04
C PHE A 281 -6.10 11.02 -12.26
N GLY A 282 -5.13 10.98 -11.36
CA GLY A 282 -3.89 11.73 -11.51
C GLY A 282 -4.10 13.25 -11.56
N GLY A 283 -4.89 13.83 -10.63
CA GLY A 283 -5.15 15.26 -10.55
C GLY A 283 -6.40 15.74 -11.27
N PHE A 284 -7.41 14.90 -11.44
CA PHE A 284 -8.73 15.33 -11.91
C PHE A 284 -9.42 16.15 -10.81
N GLY A 285 -9.66 17.44 -11.06
CA GLY A 285 -10.47 18.31 -10.20
C GLY A 285 -9.79 18.92 -8.98
N GLY A 286 -8.52 18.57 -8.71
CA GLY A 286 -7.66 19.35 -7.83
C GLY A 286 -6.61 20.05 -8.68
N ALA A 287 -6.56 21.37 -8.65
CA ALA A 287 -5.31 22.02 -9.00
C ALA A 287 -4.26 21.33 -8.11
N THR A 288 -3.34 20.52 -8.69
CA THR A 288 -2.01 20.45 -8.11
C THR A 288 -1.66 21.91 -7.92
N PRO A 289 -1.42 22.40 -6.71
CA PRO A 289 -0.87 23.72 -6.59
C PRO A 289 0.40 23.65 -7.42
N THR A 290 0.34 24.17 -8.64
CA THR A 290 1.55 24.58 -9.33
C THR A 290 2.14 25.55 -8.34
N PRO A 291 3.41 25.47 -7.97
CA PRO A 291 4.02 26.49 -7.15
C PRO A 291 3.85 27.82 -7.89
N SER A 292 2.72 28.46 -7.71
CA SER A 292 2.35 29.71 -8.37
C SER A 292 2.60 30.84 -7.39
N GLY A 293 3.86 30.94 -7.04
CA GLY A 293 4.41 32.02 -6.26
C GLY A 293 5.87 31.74 -5.94
N PRO A 294 6.73 32.74 -5.78
CA PRO A 294 8.01 32.53 -5.17
C PRO A 294 7.74 31.90 -3.79
N GLN A 295 8.28 30.71 -3.54
CA GLN A 295 8.29 30.12 -2.19
C GLN A 295 8.74 31.25 -1.26
N LYS A 296 7.96 31.53 -0.20
CA LYS A 296 8.38 32.49 0.82
C LYS A 296 9.78 32.11 1.24
N ALA A 297 10.72 33.04 1.08
CA ALA A 297 12.08 32.82 1.56
C ALA A 297 11.99 32.48 3.05
N ILE A 298 12.45 31.29 3.43
CA ILE A 298 12.43 30.86 4.82
C ILE A 298 13.51 31.68 5.53
N GLU A 299 13.10 32.55 6.45
CA GLU A 299 13.99 33.31 7.29
C GLU A 299 14.48 32.46 8.46
N GLY A 300 15.77 32.52 8.77
CA GLY A 300 16.38 31.83 9.90
C GLY A 300 17.66 31.11 9.54
N GLU A 301 18.39 30.70 10.55
CA GLU A 301 19.60 29.88 10.43
C GLU A 301 19.37 28.48 10.99
N ILE A 302 19.86 27.49 10.28
CA ILE A 302 19.84 26.11 10.75
C ILE A 302 20.87 25.98 11.88
N GLN A 303 20.39 25.57 13.06
CA GLN A 303 21.25 25.33 14.21
C GLN A 303 21.59 23.85 14.28
N GLU A 304 22.90 23.56 14.20
CA GLU A 304 23.42 22.20 14.36
C GLU A 304 23.69 21.92 15.84
N GLN A 305 23.53 20.66 16.24
CA GLN A 305 23.79 20.22 17.61
C GLN A 305 24.62 18.96 17.62
N SER A 306 25.49 18.83 18.63
CA SER A 306 26.31 17.63 18.82
C SER A 306 25.51 16.48 19.45
N ALA A 307 25.99 15.26 19.29
CA ALA A 307 25.35 14.10 19.91
C ALA A 307 25.48 14.16 21.46
N GLU A 308 26.54 14.74 21.94
CA GLU A 308 26.82 14.96 23.37
C GLU A 308 25.78 15.88 24.01
N ASP A 309 25.45 16.99 23.34
CA ASP A 309 24.41 17.93 23.81
C ASP A 309 23.01 17.30 23.75
N VAL A 310 22.70 16.55 22.71
CA VAL A 310 21.44 15.82 22.59
C VAL A 310 21.27 14.84 23.75
N VAL A 311 22.32 14.10 24.14
CA VAL A 311 22.29 13.18 25.27
C VAL A 311 22.04 13.93 26.58
N ALA A 312 22.69 15.08 26.79
CA ALA A 312 22.46 15.88 27.97
C ALA A 312 21.00 16.36 28.08
N GLU A 313 20.39 16.82 26.96
CA GLU A 313 18.98 17.20 26.90
C GLU A 313 18.05 16.01 27.18
N LEU A 314 18.32 14.84 26.59
CA LEU A 314 17.52 13.62 26.76
C LEU A 314 17.52 13.12 28.20
N LEU A 315 18.66 13.17 28.89
CA LEU A 315 18.77 12.73 30.29
C LEU A 315 18.16 13.73 31.28
N ALA A 316 18.07 15.01 30.91
CA ALA A 316 17.38 16.03 31.69
C ALA A 316 15.86 16.03 31.47
N ALA A 317 15.38 15.45 30.38
CA ALA A 317 13.97 15.44 30.03
C ALA A 317 13.19 14.40 30.86
N LYS A 318 11.90 14.70 31.13
CA LYS A 318 10.95 13.76 31.70
C LYS A 318 10.09 13.11 30.63
N GLU A 319 9.75 13.86 29.58
CA GLU A 319 8.90 13.45 28.47
C GLU A 319 9.67 13.58 27.15
N VAL A 320 9.79 12.47 26.45
CA VAL A 320 10.42 12.40 25.10
C VAL A 320 9.44 11.76 24.13
N ILE A 321 9.25 12.40 22.98
CA ILE A 321 8.49 11.84 21.86
C ILE A 321 9.42 11.55 20.71
N ILE A 322 9.32 10.34 20.14
CA ILE A 322 10.07 9.94 18.96
C ILE A 322 9.12 9.88 17.77
N VAL A 323 9.44 10.64 16.72
CA VAL A 323 8.68 10.67 15.46
C VAL A 323 9.49 9.96 14.38
N PRO A 324 9.18 8.70 14.08
CA PRO A 324 9.87 7.94 13.06
C PRO A 324 9.34 8.29 11.67
N GLY A 325 10.24 8.33 10.69
CA GLY A 325 9.91 8.49 9.29
C GLY A 325 10.61 7.46 8.40
N TYR A 326 10.38 7.55 7.09
CA TYR A 326 10.95 6.61 6.13
C TYR A 326 12.48 6.55 6.16
N GLY A 327 13.16 7.66 6.48
CA GLY A 327 14.62 7.68 6.62
C GLY A 327 15.13 6.76 7.73
N MET A 328 14.38 6.56 8.82
CA MET A 328 14.70 5.57 9.85
C MET A 328 14.68 4.14 9.28
N ALA A 329 13.67 3.84 8.45
CA ALA A 329 13.57 2.55 7.77
C ALA A 329 14.74 2.28 6.82
N VAL A 330 15.09 3.28 5.99
CA VAL A 330 16.20 3.19 5.03
C VAL A 330 17.53 2.96 5.72
N ALA A 331 17.77 3.63 6.85
CA ALA A 331 18.97 3.46 7.67
C ALA A 331 18.95 2.17 8.52
N ARG A 332 17.81 1.47 8.59
CA ARG A 332 17.58 0.31 9.48
C ARG A 332 17.88 0.64 10.95
N ALA A 333 17.51 1.85 11.37
CA ALA A 333 17.80 2.37 12.69
C ALA A 333 16.81 1.92 13.78
N GLN A 334 15.72 1.22 13.45
CA GLN A 334 14.64 0.85 14.37
C GLN A 334 15.12 0.11 15.62
N HIS A 335 16.11 -0.78 15.49
CA HIS A 335 16.67 -1.50 16.63
C HIS A 335 17.48 -0.59 17.56
N SER A 336 18.30 0.31 16.99
CA SER A 336 19.10 1.29 17.76
C SER A 336 18.18 2.31 18.45
N VAL A 337 17.08 2.71 17.80
CA VAL A 337 16.03 3.56 18.39
C VAL A 337 15.35 2.87 19.58
N TYR A 338 15.05 1.58 19.47
CA TYR A 338 14.47 0.83 20.58
C TYR A 338 15.46 0.68 21.73
N GLU A 339 16.73 0.47 21.44
CA GLU A 339 17.75 0.41 22.45
C GLU A 339 17.92 1.75 23.20
N LEU A 340 17.91 2.87 22.47
CA LEU A 340 17.85 4.21 23.05
C LEU A 340 16.60 4.36 23.97
N THR A 341 15.45 3.91 23.51
CA THR A 341 14.19 3.95 24.27
C THR A 341 14.31 3.19 25.58
N LYS A 342 14.88 1.98 25.58
CA LYS A 342 15.09 1.20 26.80
C LYS A 342 16.00 1.90 27.81
N LEU A 343 17.11 2.47 27.32
CA LEU A 343 18.05 3.18 28.16
C LEU A 343 17.42 4.42 28.80
N LEU A 344 16.68 5.23 28.03
CA LEU A 344 15.99 6.39 28.55
C LEU A 344 14.94 5.99 29.58
N LYS A 345 14.13 4.97 29.32
CA LYS A 345 13.14 4.45 30.28
C LYS A 345 13.81 3.94 31.57
N SER A 346 14.98 3.31 31.47
CA SER A 346 15.73 2.86 32.65
C SER A 346 16.29 4.01 33.51
N LYS A 347 16.47 5.19 32.91
CA LYS A 347 16.86 6.44 33.59
C LYS A 347 15.64 7.26 34.08
N GLY A 348 14.42 6.72 33.94
CA GLY A 348 13.19 7.38 34.42
C GLY A 348 12.55 8.36 33.44
N VAL A 349 13.00 8.39 32.19
CA VAL A 349 12.41 9.22 31.12
C VAL A 349 11.20 8.49 30.53
N ASN A 350 10.06 9.16 30.41
CA ASN A 350 8.91 8.63 29.70
C ASN A 350 9.09 8.83 28.20
N VAL A 351 9.10 7.72 27.44
CA VAL A 351 9.33 7.76 26.00
C VAL A 351 8.12 7.21 25.29
N ARG A 352 7.59 7.98 24.32
CA ARG A 352 6.47 7.60 23.46
C ARG A 352 6.85 7.80 21.97
N PHE A 353 6.16 7.11 21.09
CA PHE A 353 6.31 7.24 19.64
C PHE A 353 5.07 7.88 19.04
N GLY A 354 5.28 8.86 18.14
CA GLY A 354 4.21 9.51 17.39
C GLY A 354 4.21 9.04 15.94
N ILE A 355 3.15 8.35 15.53
CA ILE A 355 3.04 7.79 14.19
C ILE A 355 2.09 8.63 13.36
N HIS A 356 2.56 9.06 12.20
CA HIS A 356 1.72 9.69 11.19
C HIS A 356 1.12 8.63 10.27
N PRO A 357 -0.18 8.71 9.90
CA PRO A 357 -0.87 7.68 9.10
C PRO A 357 -0.20 7.37 7.75
N VAL A 358 0.46 8.35 7.14
CA VAL A 358 1.16 8.21 5.86
C VAL A 358 2.68 8.16 5.99
N ALA A 359 3.21 7.97 7.20
CA ALA A 359 4.64 7.78 7.39
C ALA A 359 5.14 6.50 6.74
N GLY A 360 6.11 6.61 5.84
CA GLY A 360 6.65 5.45 5.14
C GLY A 360 6.18 5.32 3.69
N ARG A 361 6.06 4.08 3.22
CA ARG A 361 5.64 3.73 1.83
C ARG A 361 4.47 2.75 1.77
N LEU A 362 3.96 2.34 2.92
CA LEU A 362 2.80 1.48 3.11
C LEU A 362 2.00 2.00 4.30
N PRO A 363 0.69 1.73 4.37
CA PRO A 363 -0.08 1.90 5.59
C PRO A 363 0.55 1.12 6.74
N GLY A 364 0.70 1.76 7.91
CA GLY A 364 1.28 1.12 9.08
C GLY A 364 2.77 0.74 8.98
N HIS A 365 3.50 1.28 7.98
CA HIS A 365 4.91 0.95 7.76
C HIS A 365 5.76 1.18 9.01
N MET A 366 5.56 2.29 9.71
CA MET A 366 6.32 2.58 10.94
C MET A 366 5.94 1.64 12.07
N ASN A 367 4.65 1.29 12.21
CA ASN A 367 4.17 0.35 13.22
C ASN A 367 4.81 -1.03 13.04
N VAL A 368 4.92 -1.51 11.80
CA VAL A 368 5.57 -2.80 11.49
C VAL A 368 7.06 -2.77 11.83
N LEU A 369 7.77 -1.68 11.52
CA LEU A 369 9.20 -1.54 11.85
C LEU A 369 9.45 -1.47 13.35
N LEU A 370 8.61 -0.76 14.09
CA LEU A 370 8.70 -0.71 15.54
C LEU A 370 8.36 -2.07 16.18
N ALA A 371 7.39 -2.80 15.61
CA ALA A 371 7.08 -4.16 16.04
C ALA A 371 8.24 -5.14 15.77
N GLU A 372 8.93 -5.02 14.61
CA GLU A 372 10.14 -5.79 14.29
C GLU A 372 11.24 -5.54 15.32
N ALA A 373 11.39 -4.29 15.78
CA ALA A 373 12.34 -3.92 16.82
C ALA A 373 11.88 -4.30 18.24
N ASN A 374 10.68 -4.89 18.41
CA ASN A 374 10.06 -5.24 19.68
C ASN A 374 9.74 -4.03 20.58
N VAL A 375 9.41 -2.88 20.00
CA VAL A 375 8.89 -1.73 20.74
C VAL A 375 7.51 -2.10 21.30
N PRO A 376 7.27 -1.87 22.62
CA PRO A 376 5.96 -2.12 23.21
C PRO A 376 4.87 -1.23 22.58
N TYR A 377 3.70 -1.81 22.36
CA TYR A 377 2.60 -1.13 21.65
C TYR A 377 1.95 0.00 22.43
N ASP A 378 1.95 -0.10 23.74
CA ASP A 378 1.39 0.87 24.67
C ASP A 378 2.06 2.26 24.60
N ILE A 379 3.25 2.33 24.03
CA ILE A 379 3.98 3.58 23.83
C ILE A 379 3.98 4.08 22.39
N VAL A 380 3.30 3.39 21.46
CA VAL A 380 3.17 3.75 20.06
C VAL A 380 1.79 4.33 19.81
N LEU A 381 1.71 5.65 19.69
CA LEU A 381 0.48 6.41 19.59
C LEU A 381 0.29 7.01 18.19
N GLU A 382 -0.96 7.12 17.78
CA GLU A 382 -1.31 7.78 16.53
C GLU A 382 -1.21 9.33 16.68
N MET A 383 -1.06 10.00 15.57
CA MET A 383 -0.92 11.46 15.52
C MET A 383 -2.04 12.20 16.25
N GLU A 384 -3.29 11.75 16.08
CA GLU A 384 -4.47 12.37 16.68
C GLU A 384 -4.48 12.28 18.22
N GLU A 385 -3.87 11.22 18.76
CA GLU A 385 -3.75 11.01 20.21
C GLU A 385 -2.62 11.83 20.82
N LEU A 386 -1.61 12.21 20.02
CA LEU A 386 -0.35 12.74 20.51
C LEU A 386 -0.17 14.25 20.27
N ASN A 387 -0.84 14.84 19.28
CA ASN A 387 -0.62 16.23 18.89
C ASN A 387 -0.84 17.23 20.02
N ASP A 388 -1.81 16.97 20.90
CA ASP A 388 -2.10 17.83 22.07
C ASP A 388 -1.07 17.70 23.19
N ASP A 389 -0.17 16.74 23.12
CA ASP A 389 0.87 16.52 24.13
C ASP A 389 2.22 17.16 23.79
N PHE A 390 2.45 17.57 22.54
CA PHE A 390 3.69 18.24 22.15
C PHE A 390 4.01 19.48 23.03
N PRO A 391 3.06 20.35 23.39
CA PRO A 391 3.35 21.50 24.27
C PRO A 391 3.85 21.13 25.67
N LYS A 392 3.71 19.87 26.10
CA LYS A 392 4.20 19.37 27.38
C LYS A 392 5.48 18.55 27.25
N THR A 393 5.98 18.38 26.02
CA THR A 393 7.11 17.52 25.70
C THR A 393 8.41 18.33 25.71
N GLN A 394 9.37 17.91 26.52
CA GLN A 394 10.67 18.59 26.61
C GLN A 394 11.55 18.33 25.40
N VAL A 395 11.59 17.08 24.90
CA VAL A 395 12.42 16.75 23.73
C VAL A 395 11.64 15.89 22.75
N THR A 396 11.63 16.30 21.50
CA THR A 396 11.11 15.52 20.38
C THR A 396 12.24 15.10 19.44
N LEU A 397 12.36 13.81 19.14
CA LEU A 397 13.33 13.29 18.19
C LEU A 397 12.62 12.96 16.87
N VAL A 398 12.93 13.70 15.82
CA VAL A 398 12.42 13.43 14.47
C VAL A 398 13.46 12.62 13.70
N ILE A 399 13.16 11.34 13.43
CA ILE A 399 14.15 10.42 12.87
C ILE A 399 13.78 10.05 11.44
N GLY A 400 14.39 10.71 10.46
CA GLY A 400 14.18 10.43 9.05
C GLY A 400 12.79 10.78 8.52
N ALA A 401 12.09 11.70 9.17
CA ALA A 401 10.84 12.30 8.70
C ALA A 401 11.10 13.70 8.11
N ASN A 402 10.19 14.17 7.26
CA ASN A 402 10.24 15.52 6.68
C ASN A 402 8.83 16.09 6.49
N ASP A 403 8.08 15.60 5.51
CA ASP A 403 6.79 16.19 5.10
C ASP A 403 5.73 16.07 6.20
N ILE A 404 5.74 15.00 6.96
CA ILE A 404 4.80 14.71 8.06
C ILE A 404 5.00 15.57 9.33
N VAL A 405 6.05 16.37 9.36
CA VAL A 405 6.37 17.33 10.44
C VAL A 405 6.61 18.73 9.88
N ASN A 406 6.08 19.03 8.70
CA ASN A 406 6.33 20.29 7.99
C ASN A 406 5.23 21.33 8.31
N PRO A 407 5.56 22.45 9.00
CA PRO A 407 4.60 23.51 9.30
C PRO A 407 3.93 24.13 8.06
N ALA A 408 4.60 24.14 6.91
CA ALA A 408 4.05 24.66 5.65
C ALA A 408 2.74 23.95 5.23
N ALA A 409 2.51 22.72 5.71
CA ALA A 409 1.25 22.02 5.50
C ALA A 409 0.04 22.73 6.13
N LEU A 410 0.25 23.52 7.18
CA LEU A 410 -0.80 24.27 7.87
C LEU A 410 -0.82 25.76 7.48
N GLU A 411 0.32 26.33 7.06
CA GLU A 411 0.52 27.76 6.98
C GLU A 411 0.63 28.30 5.55
N ASP A 412 0.97 27.46 4.56
CA ASP A 412 1.23 27.89 3.18
C ASP A 412 0.24 27.25 2.20
N GLU A 413 -0.79 28.04 1.81
CA GLU A 413 -1.80 27.61 0.85
C GLU A 413 -1.25 27.25 -0.54
N GLY A 414 -0.05 27.76 -0.90
CA GLY A 414 0.64 27.43 -2.14
C GLY A 414 1.45 26.11 -2.06
N CYS A 415 1.57 25.52 -0.87
CA CYS A 415 2.36 24.34 -0.64
C CYS A 415 1.65 23.07 -1.16
N PRO A 416 2.33 22.17 -1.88
CA PRO A 416 1.76 20.90 -2.36
C PRO A 416 1.15 19.99 -1.29
N ILE A 417 1.55 20.15 -0.04
CA ILE A 417 1.03 19.39 1.10
C ILE A 417 0.06 20.20 1.97
N TYR A 418 -0.37 21.37 1.51
CA TYR A 418 -1.31 22.22 2.27
C TYR A 418 -2.58 21.48 2.69
N GLY A 419 -2.97 21.66 3.94
CA GLY A 419 -4.13 21.03 4.56
C GLY A 419 -3.88 19.58 5.01
N MET A 420 -2.69 19.00 4.76
CA MET A 420 -2.33 17.72 5.33
C MET A 420 -2.14 17.87 6.86
N PRO A 421 -2.85 17.09 7.68
CA PRO A 421 -2.53 17.04 9.11
C PRO A 421 -1.08 16.62 9.30
N VAL A 422 -0.40 17.21 10.27
CA VAL A 422 1.02 16.90 10.57
C VAL A 422 1.24 16.76 12.06
N LEU A 423 2.33 16.11 12.43
CA LEU A 423 2.79 16.07 13.81
C LEU A 423 3.43 17.42 14.15
N GLU A 424 2.80 18.16 15.05
CA GLU A 424 3.15 19.55 15.37
C GLU A 424 4.34 19.64 16.35
N VAL A 425 5.44 19.00 16.00
CA VAL A 425 6.63 18.83 16.83
C VAL A 425 7.26 20.15 17.30
N TRP A 426 7.04 21.26 16.58
CA TRP A 426 7.54 22.60 16.93
C TRP A 426 6.84 23.22 18.12
N LYS A 427 5.76 22.64 18.62
CA LYS A 427 5.06 23.09 19.83
C LYS A 427 5.76 22.64 21.11
N GLY A 428 6.67 21.69 21.05
CA GLY A 428 7.47 21.24 22.19
C GLY A 428 8.64 22.18 22.54
N ASP A 429 9.29 21.95 23.67
CA ASP A 429 10.40 22.79 24.11
C ASP A 429 11.62 22.67 23.19
N ARG A 430 11.94 21.45 22.75
CA ARG A 430 13.09 21.15 21.88
C ARG A 430 12.74 20.08 20.84
N THR A 431 13.08 20.33 19.57
CA THR A 431 12.97 19.36 18.49
C THR A 431 14.33 19.06 17.89
N VAL A 432 14.80 17.83 17.98
CA VAL A 432 16.05 17.36 17.38
C VAL A 432 15.73 16.54 16.13
N ILE A 433 16.26 16.99 14.98
CA ILE A 433 15.96 16.43 13.67
C ILE A 433 17.17 15.68 13.13
N PHE A 434 17.03 14.39 12.93
CA PHE A 434 18.07 13.51 12.39
C PHE A 434 17.91 13.40 10.88
N LYS A 435 18.86 13.90 10.13
CA LYS A 435 18.82 13.93 8.68
C LYS A 435 20.20 13.83 8.06
N ARG A 436 20.34 13.15 6.92
CA ARG A 436 21.63 13.02 6.22
C ARG A 436 22.07 14.31 5.53
N SER A 437 21.14 15.17 5.15
CA SER A 437 21.41 16.41 4.40
C SER A 437 20.22 17.35 4.45
N ARG A 438 20.41 18.59 4.00
CA ARG A 438 19.36 19.63 3.90
C ARG A 438 18.39 19.40 2.75
N LYS A 439 18.53 18.34 1.93
CA LYS A 439 17.68 18.09 0.77
C LYS A 439 16.21 17.96 1.20
N PRO A 440 15.27 18.46 0.38
CA PRO A 440 13.84 18.33 0.65
C PRO A 440 13.41 16.86 0.79
N GLY A 441 12.22 16.65 1.34
CA GLY A 441 11.58 15.33 1.46
C GLY A 441 10.98 14.86 0.15
N TYR A 442 10.01 13.97 0.27
CA TYR A 442 9.38 13.33 -0.88
C TYR A 442 8.47 14.27 -1.67
N ALA A 443 7.89 15.27 -1.00
CA ALA A 443 7.08 16.31 -1.64
C ALA A 443 7.94 17.34 -2.42
N GLY A 444 9.27 17.30 -2.27
CA GLY A 444 10.19 18.19 -3.00
C GLY A 444 10.17 19.65 -2.52
N ILE A 445 9.67 19.89 -1.30
CA ILE A 445 9.54 21.22 -0.69
C ILE A 445 10.47 21.37 0.50
N ASP A 446 10.87 22.61 0.77
CA ASP A 446 11.63 22.95 1.95
C ASP A 446 10.76 22.86 3.21
N ASN A 447 11.40 22.64 4.34
CA ASN A 447 10.71 22.49 5.61
C ASN A 447 11.09 23.63 6.57
N PRO A 448 10.17 24.58 6.84
CA PRO A 448 10.40 25.66 7.80
C PRO A 448 10.80 25.20 9.20
N LEU A 449 10.41 23.98 9.59
CA LEU A 449 10.78 23.40 10.88
C LEU A 449 12.29 23.44 11.14
N PHE A 450 13.14 23.31 10.10
CA PHE A 450 14.60 23.29 10.27
C PHE A 450 15.17 24.63 10.71
N TYR A 451 14.45 25.71 10.49
CA TYR A 451 14.82 27.08 10.83
C TYR A 451 14.12 27.59 12.09
N HIS A 452 13.28 26.75 12.72
CA HIS A 452 12.55 27.14 13.92
C HIS A 452 13.51 27.28 15.11
N GLN A 453 13.21 28.23 16.00
CA GLN A 453 14.10 28.58 17.12
C GLN A 453 14.37 27.43 18.09
N ASN A 454 13.39 26.53 18.30
CA ASN A 454 13.51 25.36 19.16
C ASN A 454 14.02 24.11 18.42
N SER A 455 14.28 24.20 17.11
CA SER A 455 14.77 23.08 16.30
C SER A 455 16.28 23.01 16.28
N ARG A 456 16.80 21.80 16.29
CA ARG A 456 18.24 21.51 16.15
C ARG A 456 18.42 20.38 15.16
N MET A 457 19.46 20.48 14.32
CA MET A 457 19.79 19.46 13.35
C MET A 457 20.99 18.64 13.82
N LEU A 458 20.83 17.32 13.82
CA LEU A 458 21.94 16.39 13.95
C LEU A 458 22.12 15.68 12.61
N PHE A 459 23.15 16.10 11.87
CA PHE A 459 23.43 15.54 10.55
C PHE A 459 24.19 14.22 10.66
N GLY A 460 23.76 13.24 9.88
CA GLY A 460 24.39 11.92 9.80
C GLY A 460 23.43 10.84 9.33
N ASP A 461 23.94 9.63 9.20
CA ASP A 461 23.11 8.46 9.03
C ASP A 461 22.31 8.20 10.33
N ALA A 462 21.05 7.85 10.22
CA ALA A 462 20.17 7.72 11.39
C ALA A 462 20.62 6.57 12.31
N LYS A 463 21.13 5.48 11.74
CA LYS A 463 21.61 4.35 12.53
C LYS A 463 22.87 4.73 13.30
N ASP A 464 23.86 5.30 12.62
CA ASP A 464 25.13 5.71 13.23
C ASP A 464 24.90 6.74 14.32
N SER A 465 24.01 7.70 14.08
CA SER A 465 23.64 8.73 15.07
C SER A 465 22.98 8.10 16.29
N MET A 466 22.04 7.16 16.12
CA MET A 466 21.39 6.48 17.24
C MET A 466 22.39 5.61 18.03
N GLU A 467 23.26 4.87 17.35
CA GLU A 467 24.30 4.06 18.00
C GLU A 467 25.26 4.93 18.81
N LYS A 468 25.62 6.12 18.31
CA LYS A 468 26.44 7.10 19.03
C LYS A 468 25.72 7.59 20.30
N LEU A 469 24.43 7.95 20.21
CA LEU A 469 23.64 8.35 21.39
C LEU A 469 23.56 7.23 22.44
N VAL A 470 23.27 6.01 21.99
CA VAL A 470 23.24 4.82 22.87
C VAL A 470 24.57 4.62 23.57
N GLY A 471 25.69 4.72 22.84
CA GLY A 471 27.03 4.59 23.41
C GLY A 471 27.34 5.66 24.46
N LEU A 472 26.98 6.92 24.19
CA LEU A 472 27.19 8.03 25.11
C LEU A 472 26.33 7.88 26.40
N ILE A 473 25.07 7.46 26.30
CA ILE A 473 24.19 7.26 27.45
C ILE A 473 24.66 6.09 28.33
N ARG A 474 25.22 5.02 27.73
CA ARG A 474 25.75 3.88 28.48
C ARG A 474 27.00 4.24 29.31
N ASN A 475 27.73 5.25 28.88
CA ASN A 475 28.95 5.68 29.55
C ASN A 475 28.71 6.74 30.66
N GLN A 476 27.41 7.16 30.83
CA GLN A 476 26.94 8.06 31.89
C GLN A 476 26.05 7.27 32.88
#